data_8fad74370b4271706f085678ad4c5b74
#
_entry.id   8fad74370b4271706f085678ad4c5b74
#
_cell.length_a   1.000
_cell.length_b   1.000
_cell.length_c   1.000
_cell.angle_alpha   90.00
_cell.angle_beta   90.00
_cell.angle_gamma   90.00
#
_symmetry.space_group_name_H-M   'P 1'
#
loop_
_entity.id
_entity.type
_entity.pdbx_description
1 polymer ?
#
loop_
_entity_poly.entity_id
_entity_poly.type
_entity_poly.pdbx_seq_one_letter_code
_entity_poly.pdbx_strand_id
1 'polypeptide(L)'
;MHILRIVLSASNRSVRASVLAVLVAVASAATVPSAAAEDAYGPPAFVHQAVPGATLLGQGQMRFLGLRIYDARLWAGPQFEATDFGAHPLVLELSYHRAFAGAAIAERSIDEIERQGELTPAQAERWQKALAAVLPDVPPGERLTGLYQPGQGLRLWRGQQALGAIDDPELARRFFGIWLSPRTSEPGLRSALLARRPGAGP
;
A
#
# COMPACT_ATOMS: atom_id res chain seq x y z
N MET A 1 -8.59 6.12 21.18
CA MET A 1 -7.59 7.13 21.56
C MET A 1 -6.15 6.59 21.50
N HIS A 2 -5.86 5.61 20.61
CA HIS A 2 -4.55 4.92 20.47
C HIS A 2 -3.73 5.32 19.23
N ILE A 3 -4.22 6.25 18.42
CA ILE A 3 -3.60 6.64 17.12
C ILE A 3 -2.35 7.54 17.30
N LEU A 4 -2.13 8.09 18.49
CA LEU A 4 -1.09 9.11 18.72
C LEU A 4 0.33 8.56 18.95
N ARG A 5 0.52 7.25 19.12
CA ARG A 5 1.83 6.69 19.48
C ARG A 5 2.79 6.38 18.33
N ILE A 6 2.33 6.32 17.09
CA ILE A 6 3.17 5.88 15.96
C ILE A 6 3.91 7.04 15.26
N VAL A 7 3.53 8.30 15.47
CA VAL A 7 4.04 9.45 14.69
C VAL A 7 5.22 10.18 15.36
N LEU A 8 5.59 9.87 16.62
CA LEU A 8 6.52 10.69 17.43
C LEU A 8 7.88 10.05 17.73
N SER A 9 8.39 9.13 16.92
CA SER A 9 9.79 8.67 17.06
C SER A 9 10.64 9.10 15.86
N ALA A 10 10.85 10.39 15.70
CA ALA A 10 11.91 10.94 14.86
C ALA A 10 12.90 11.68 15.74
N SER A 11 14.02 11.03 16.02
CA SER A 11 15.14 11.52 16.80
C SER A 11 15.76 12.77 16.16
N ASN A 12 15.80 13.82 16.95
CA ASN A 12 16.48 15.08 16.71
C ASN A 12 18.00 14.89 16.90
N ARG A 13 18.80 15.04 15.86
CA ARG A 13 20.24 15.30 15.99
C ARG A 13 20.61 16.54 15.21
N SER A 14 20.76 17.62 15.99
CA SER A 14 21.41 18.85 15.57
C SER A 14 22.88 18.60 15.26
N VAL A 15 23.36 19.06 14.10
CA VAL A 15 24.76 19.38 13.87
C VAL A 15 24.81 20.75 13.20
N ARG A 16 25.35 21.69 13.97
CA ARG A 16 25.75 23.03 13.48
C ARG A 16 27.08 22.90 12.75
N ALA A 17 27.20 23.50 11.58
CA ALA A 17 28.47 24.05 11.10
C ALA A 17 28.20 25.14 10.08
N SER A 18 28.87 26.25 10.31
CA SER A 18 28.82 27.55 9.61
C SER A 18 29.68 27.54 8.34
N VAL A 19 29.41 28.60 7.54
CA VAL A 19 30.39 29.38 6.71
C VAL A 19 30.41 29.07 5.21
N LEU A 20 30.08 29.93 4.43
CA LEU A 20 30.61 31.09 3.65
C LEU A 20 30.10 31.07 2.20
N ALA A 21 29.65 32.23 1.77
CA ALA A 21 29.10 32.51 0.46
C ALA A 21 30.15 32.48 -0.66
N VAL A 22 29.76 31.93 -1.81
CA VAL A 22 30.24 32.37 -3.13
C VAL A 22 29.05 32.35 -4.07
N LEU A 23 28.62 33.52 -4.51
CA LEU A 23 27.62 33.73 -5.57
C LEU A 23 28.28 33.41 -6.92
N VAL A 24 27.84 32.34 -7.54
CA VAL A 24 27.95 32.16 -8.99
C VAL A 24 26.52 31.88 -9.52
N ALA A 25 25.96 32.90 -10.17
CA ALA A 25 24.69 32.76 -10.88
C ALA A 25 24.91 31.94 -12.15
N VAL A 26 24.61 30.64 -12.07
CA VAL A 26 24.37 29.80 -13.24
C VAL A 26 22.86 29.65 -13.35
N ALA A 27 22.28 30.27 -14.36
CA ALA A 27 20.89 30.05 -14.74
C ALA A 27 20.73 28.62 -15.24
N SER A 28 20.53 27.69 -14.31
CA SER A 28 20.12 26.34 -14.64
C SER A 28 18.61 26.38 -14.87
N ALA A 29 18.20 26.21 -16.12
CA ALA A 29 16.83 25.91 -16.47
C ALA A 29 16.41 24.65 -15.65
N ALA A 30 15.67 24.88 -14.56
CA ALA A 30 15.03 23.81 -13.81
C ALA A 30 13.98 23.19 -14.73
N THR A 31 14.34 22.08 -15.36
CA THR A 31 13.33 21.18 -15.94
C THR A 31 12.48 20.68 -14.79
N VAL A 32 11.30 21.24 -14.65
CA VAL A 32 10.25 20.73 -13.77
C VAL A 32 9.96 19.29 -14.24
N PRO A 33 10.19 18.25 -13.40
CA PRO A 33 9.80 16.91 -13.81
C PRO A 33 8.28 16.93 -14.03
N SER A 34 7.87 16.72 -15.26
CA SER A 34 6.49 16.62 -15.66
C SER A 34 5.81 15.52 -14.84
N ALA A 35 4.62 15.75 -14.34
CA ALA A 35 3.77 14.76 -13.67
C ALA A 35 3.53 13.48 -14.51
N ALA A 36 3.92 13.47 -15.79
CA ALA A 36 3.91 12.32 -16.68
C ALA A 36 4.99 11.25 -16.33
N ALA A 37 5.97 11.56 -15.48
CA ALA A 37 6.98 10.58 -15.09
C ALA A 37 6.49 9.61 -13.98
N GLU A 38 5.40 9.92 -13.29
CA GLU A 38 4.81 9.03 -12.27
C GLU A 38 3.99 7.88 -12.86
N ASP A 39 3.52 8.01 -14.10
CA ASP A 39 2.77 6.95 -14.81
C ASP A 39 3.67 5.92 -15.51
N ALA A 40 5.00 6.10 -15.51
CA ALA A 40 5.94 5.23 -16.23
C ALA A 40 6.23 3.88 -15.53
N TYR A 41 5.67 3.65 -14.34
CA TYR A 41 5.79 2.36 -13.67
C TYR A 41 4.52 1.53 -13.90
N GLY A 42 4.56 0.73 -14.94
CA GLY A 42 3.61 -0.39 -15.10
C GLY A 42 3.66 -1.32 -13.87
N PRO A 43 2.69 -2.24 -13.76
CA PRO A 43 2.70 -3.22 -12.68
C PRO A 43 4.01 -4.01 -12.72
N PRO A 44 4.52 -4.49 -11.57
CA PRO A 44 5.65 -5.41 -11.55
C PRO A 44 5.43 -6.56 -12.53
N ALA A 45 6.47 -7.02 -13.20
CA ALA A 45 6.37 -8.02 -14.30
C ALA A 45 5.58 -9.28 -13.90
N PHE A 46 5.66 -9.70 -12.62
CA PHE A 46 4.92 -10.86 -12.12
C PHE A 46 3.40 -10.67 -12.11
N VAL A 47 2.91 -9.43 -12.12
CA VAL A 47 1.46 -9.14 -12.07
C VAL A 47 0.76 -9.70 -13.29
N HIS A 48 1.34 -9.55 -14.46
CA HIS A 48 0.73 -10.08 -15.71
C HIS A 48 0.67 -11.61 -15.74
N GLN A 49 1.58 -12.30 -15.04
CA GLN A 49 1.53 -13.75 -14.88
C GLN A 49 0.49 -14.19 -13.85
N ALA A 50 0.39 -13.46 -12.75
CA ALA A 50 -0.49 -13.80 -11.65
C ALA A 50 -1.95 -13.36 -11.89
N VAL A 51 -2.16 -12.26 -12.62
CA VAL A 51 -3.46 -11.70 -12.97
C VAL A 51 -3.48 -11.40 -14.47
N PRO A 52 -3.82 -12.39 -15.33
CA PRO A 52 -3.86 -12.20 -16.78
C PRO A 52 -4.80 -11.06 -17.17
N GLY A 53 -4.33 -10.18 -18.07
CA GLY A 53 -5.08 -9.03 -18.52
C GLY A 53 -5.24 -7.93 -17.48
N ALA A 54 -4.44 -7.94 -16.40
CA ALA A 54 -4.49 -6.90 -15.38
C ALA A 54 -4.19 -5.51 -15.96
N THR A 55 -5.06 -4.57 -15.65
CA THR A 55 -4.91 -3.14 -15.93
C THR A 55 -5.01 -2.34 -14.64
N LEU A 56 -4.49 -1.12 -14.62
CA LEU A 56 -4.65 -0.20 -13.50
C LEU A 56 -6.14 0.17 -13.39
N LEU A 57 -6.79 -0.33 -12.36
CA LEU A 57 -8.20 -0.05 -12.09
C LEU A 57 -8.37 1.35 -11.51
N GLY A 58 -7.55 1.69 -10.52
CA GLY A 58 -7.58 2.99 -9.88
C GLY A 58 -6.36 3.24 -8.99
N GLN A 59 -6.24 4.48 -8.55
CA GLN A 59 -5.19 4.90 -7.63
C GLN A 59 -5.68 6.00 -6.70
N GLY A 60 -5.09 6.08 -5.51
CA GLY A 60 -5.45 7.08 -4.52
C GLY A 60 -4.34 7.27 -3.50
N GLN A 61 -4.51 8.28 -2.64
CA GLN A 61 -3.55 8.63 -1.62
C GLN A 61 -4.16 8.50 -0.23
N MET A 62 -3.48 7.78 0.65
CA MET A 62 -3.78 7.76 2.07
C MET A 62 -3.17 8.99 2.75
N ARG A 63 -4.01 9.74 3.48
CA ARG A 63 -3.59 10.87 4.30
C ARG A 63 -4.09 10.69 5.72
N PHE A 64 -3.26 11.07 6.69
CA PHE A 64 -3.64 11.10 8.10
C PHE A 64 -3.20 12.44 8.70
N LEU A 65 -4.14 13.18 9.28
CA LEU A 65 -3.91 14.54 9.82
C LEU A 65 -3.18 15.46 8.82
N GLY A 66 -3.56 15.40 7.54
CA GLY A 66 -2.93 16.18 6.48
C GLY A 66 -1.61 15.63 5.94
N LEU A 67 -0.98 14.66 6.62
CA LEU A 67 0.28 14.04 6.22
C LEU A 67 0.04 12.94 5.17
N ARG A 68 0.84 12.93 4.12
CA ARG A 68 0.87 11.82 3.15
C ARG A 68 1.49 10.59 3.81
N ILE A 69 0.77 9.48 3.79
CA ILE A 69 1.22 8.20 4.36
C ILE A 69 1.75 7.30 3.25
N TYR A 70 0.91 7.01 2.26
CA TYR A 70 1.27 6.26 1.05
C TYR A 70 0.37 6.63 -0.12
N ASP A 71 0.83 6.35 -1.32
CA ASP A 71 0.02 6.26 -2.52
C ASP A 71 -0.31 4.79 -2.76
N ALA A 72 -1.55 4.52 -3.16
CA ALA A 72 -2.04 3.17 -3.43
C ALA A 72 -2.46 3.04 -4.89
N ARG A 73 -2.15 1.89 -5.52
CA ARG A 73 -2.54 1.52 -6.89
C ARG A 73 -3.14 0.13 -6.89
N LEU A 74 -4.26 -0.03 -7.58
CA LEU A 74 -4.97 -1.29 -7.70
C LEU A 74 -4.98 -1.76 -9.15
N TRP A 75 -4.47 -2.97 -9.39
CA TRP A 75 -4.58 -3.66 -10.67
C TRP A 75 -5.50 -4.87 -10.54
N ALA A 76 -6.33 -5.07 -11.54
CA ALA A 76 -7.23 -6.23 -11.61
C ALA A 76 -7.48 -6.64 -13.05
N GLY A 77 -7.91 -7.88 -13.24
CA GLY A 77 -8.30 -8.40 -14.54
C GLY A 77 -9.63 -7.81 -15.05
N PRO A 78 -9.97 -8.07 -16.32
CA PRO A 78 -11.16 -7.47 -16.97
C PRO A 78 -12.48 -7.86 -16.31
N GLN A 79 -12.51 -9.02 -15.66
CA GLN A 79 -13.72 -9.54 -14.99
C GLN A 79 -13.87 -9.10 -13.53
N PHE A 80 -13.01 -8.21 -13.06
CA PHE A 80 -13.05 -7.74 -11.68
C PHE A 80 -14.35 -7.00 -11.35
N GLU A 81 -14.99 -7.41 -10.26
CA GLU A 81 -16.19 -6.79 -9.72
C GLU A 81 -15.94 -6.24 -8.31
N ALA A 82 -16.14 -4.92 -8.14
CA ALA A 82 -15.89 -4.23 -6.88
C ALA A 82 -16.82 -4.67 -5.74
N THR A 83 -18.01 -5.14 -6.07
CA THR A 83 -19.02 -5.65 -5.11
C THR A 83 -18.64 -7.01 -4.55
N ASP A 84 -17.84 -7.78 -5.29
CA ASP A 84 -17.31 -9.09 -4.88
C ASP A 84 -15.82 -9.20 -5.18
N PHE A 85 -15.03 -8.24 -4.70
CA PHE A 85 -13.57 -8.25 -4.90
C PHE A 85 -12.92 -9.56 -4.44
N GLY A 86 -13.53 -10.23 -3.46
CA GLY A 86 -13.01 -11.48 -2.89
C GLY A 86 -13.06 -12.68 -3.84
N ALA A 87 -13.83 -12.61 -4.93
CA ALA A 87 -13.89 -13.66 -5.95
C ALA A 87 -12.82 -13.52 -7.05
N HIS A 88 -12.08 -12.40 -7.07
CA HIS A 88 -11.18 -12.06 -8.18
C HIS A 88 -9.74 -11.89 -7.71
N PRO A 89 -8.74 -12.38 -8.47
CA PRO A 89 -7.35 -12.06 -8.20
C PRO A 89 -7.10 -10.58 -8.47
N LEU A 90 -6.30 -9.95 -7.60
CA LEU A 90 -5.95 -8.55 -7.72
C LEU A 90 -4.57 -8.27 -7.14
N VAL A 91 -4.00 -7.13 -7.52
CA VAL A 91 -2.73 -6.64 -6.98
C VAL A 91 -2.92 -5.24 -6.44
N LEU A 92 -2.46 -5.02 -5.22
CA LEU A 92 -2.42 -3.73 -4.56
C LEU A 92 -0.96 -3.36 -4.28
N GLU A 93 -0.56 -2.19 -4.74
CA GLU A 93 0.76 -1.61 -4.46
C GLU A 93 0.61 -0.39 -3.57
N LEU A 94 1.48 -0.29 -2.57
CA LEU A 94 1.59 0.86 -1.68
C LEU A 94 2.98 1.45 -1.79
N SER A 95 3.07 2.74 -2.14
CA SER A 95 4.31 3.52 -2.14
C SER A 95 4.34 4.42 -0.92
N TYR A 96 5.19 4.10 0.05
CA TYR A 96 5.20 4.78 1.35
C TYR A 96 5.96 6.11 1.30
N HIS A 97 5.38 7.15 1.90
CA HIS A 97 6.03 8.46 2.06
C HIS A 97 6.69 8.64 3.42
N ARG A 98 6.48 7.70 4.34
CA ARG A 98 6.98 7.74 5.72
C ARG A 98 7.48 6.37 6.13
N ALA A 99 8.39 6.36 7.14
CA ALA A 99 8.88 5.12 7.71
C ALA A 99 7.85 4.49 8.66
N PHE A 100 7.72 3.17 8.59
CA PHE A 100 6.92 2.36 9.52
C PHE A 100 7.66 1.06 9.83
N ALA A 101 7.55 0.61 11.09
CA ALA A 101 7.97 -0.73 11.47
C ALA A 101 6.97 -1.77 10.96
N GLY A 102 7.45 -2.88 10.43
CA GLY A 102 6.61 -3.96 9.92
C GLY A 102 5.63 -4.50 10.97
N ALA A 103 6.09 -4.63 12.21
CA ALA A 103 5.24 -5.01 13.35
C ALA A 103 4.08 -4.04 13.58
N ALA A 104 4.34 -2.72 13.44
CA ALA A 104 3.29 -1.70 13.58
C ALA A 104 2.30 -1.72 12.40
N ILE A 105 2.77 -2.06 11.19
CA ILE A 105 1.87 -2.27 10.04
C ILE A 105 0.98 -3.49 10.30
N ALA A 106 1.55 -4.59 10.82
CA ALA A 106 0.79 -5.80 11.15
C ALA A 106 -0.29 -5.53 12.21
N GLU A 107 0.09 -4.85 13.32
CA GLU A 107 -0.85 -4.45 14.38
C GLU A 107 -1.99 -3.60 13.82
N ARG A 108 -1.67 -2.56 13.05
CA ARG A 108 -2.67 -1.69 12.42
C ARG A 108 -3.57 -2.45 11.46
N SER A 109 -3.02 -3.43 10.75
CA SER A 109 -3.80 -4.27 9.83
C SER A 109 -4.87 -5.08 10.58
N ILE A 110 -4.56 -5.58 11.78
CA ILE A 110 -5.56 -6.29 12.60
C ILE A 110 -6.67 -5.34 13.04
N ASP A 111 -6.34 -4.13 13.52
CA ASP A 111 -7.35 -3.13 13.89
C ASP A 111 -8.33 -2.84 12.74
N GLU A 112 -7.82 -2.73 11.50
CA GLU A 112 -8.65 -2.49 10.32
C GLU A 112 -9.44 -3.72 9.87
N ILE A 113 -8.89 -4.92 10.08
CA ILE A 113 -9.60 -6.18 9.80
C ILE A 113 -10.77 -6.35 10.77
N GLU A 114 -10.63 -6.01 12.05
CA GLU A 114 -11.69 -6.07 13.05
C GLU A 114 -12.88 -5.15 12.73
N ARG A 115 -12.66 -4.04 12.03
CA ARG A 115 -13.75 -3.19 11.52
C ARG A 115 -14.67 -3.90 10.53
N GLN A 116 -14.16 -4.90 9.84
CA GLN A 116 -14.93 -5.67 8.85
C GLN A 116 -15.81 -6.75 9.50
N GLY A 117 -15.50 -7.13 10.73
CA GLY A 117 -16.20 -8.12 11.53
C GLY A 117 -15.34 -8.62 12.67
N GLU A 118 -15.97 -9.07 13.73
CA GLU A 118 -15.30 -9.53 14.95
C GLU A 118 -14.29 -10.64 14.66
N LEU A 119 -13.19 -10.61 15.42
CA LEU A 119 -12.18 -11.67 15.51
C LEU A 119 -12.20 -12.24 16.93
N THR A 120 -11.95 -13.55 17.05
CA THR A 120 -11.59 -14.07 18.38
C THR A 120 -10.18 -13.61 18.73
N PRO A 121 -9.85 -13.46 20.03
CA PRO A 121 -8.49 -13.06 20.44
C PRO A 121 -7.40 -13.99 19.86
N ALA A 122 -7.67 -15.29 19.81
CA ALA A 122 -6.74 -16.27 19.24
C ALA A 122 -6.55 -16.10 17.73
N GLN A 123 -7.60 -15.70 17.00
CA GLN A 123 -7.54 -15.42 15.56
C GLN A 123 -6.75 -14.13 15.29
N ALA A 124 -7.01 -13.07 16.05
CA ALA A 124 -6.29 -11.81 15.94
C ALA A 124 -4.79 -12.00 16.20
N GLU A 125 -4.41 -12.71 17.27
CA GLU A 125 -3.01 -13.00 17.59
C GLU A 125 -2.33 -13.84 16.50
N ARG A 126 -2.98 -14.89 16.02
CA ARG A 126 -2.44 -15.74 14.94
C ARG A 126 -2.20 -14.94 13.66
N TRP A 127 -3.15 -14.11 13.26
CA TRP A 127 -3.06 -13.30 12.06
C TRP A 127 -2.04 -12.18 12.19
N GLN A 128 -1.96 -11.54 13.36
CA GLN A 128 -0.93 -10.54 13.62
C GLN A 128 0.48 -11.13 13.50
N LYS A 129 0.72 -12.33 14.07
CA LYS A 129 1.99 -13.04 13.93
C LYS A 129 2.30 -13.38 12.48
N ALA A 130 1.31 -13.88 11.73
CA ALA A 130 1.49 -14.21 10.32
C ALA A 130 1.84 -12.97 9.48
N LEU A 131 1.16 -11.85 9.69
CA LEU A 131 1.45 -10.57 9.01
C LEU A 131 2.83 -10.03 9.40
N ALA A 132 3.18 -10.04 10.70
CA ALA A 132 4.47 -9.55 11.18
C ALA A 132 5.65 -10.38 10.64
N ALA A 133 5.44 -11.65 10.30
CA ALA A 133 6.48 -12.51 9.74
C ALA A 133 6.85 -12.14 8.28
N VAL A 134 5.94 -11.49 7.53
CA VAL A 134 6.14 -11.18 6.11
C VAL A 134 6.20 -9.67 5.82
N LEU A 135 5.71 -8.82 6.73
CA LEU A 135 5.75 -7.37 6.58
C LEU A 135 7.09 -6.80 7.08
N PRO A 136 7.89 -6.18 6.21
CA PRO A 136 9.16 -5.60 6.60
C PRO A 136 9.00 -4.20 7.18
N ASP A 137 10.05 -3.69 7.81
CA ASP A 137 10.19 -2.25 8.02
C ASP A 137 10.28 -1.54 6.67
N VAL A 138 9.54 -0.45 6.54
CA VAL A 138 9.49 0.35 5.31
C VAL A 138 10.05 1.74 5.56
N PRO A 139 11.13 2.15 4.90
CA PRO A 139 11.58 3.55 4.86
C PRO A 139 10.69 4.37 3.90
N PRO A 140 10.79 5.72 3.94
CA PRO A 140 10.17 6.56 2.92
C PRO A 140 10.67 6.20 1.53
N GLY A 141 9.77 6.17 0.53
CA GLY A 141 10.05 5.77 -0.84
C GLY A 141 9.95 4.26 -1.09
N GLU A 142 9.78 3.46 -0.04
CA GLU A 142 9.62 2.01 -0.18
C GLU A 142 8.28 1.65 -0.83
N ARG A 143 8.30 0.57 -1.62
CA ARG A 143 7.15 0.05 -2.32
C ARG A 143 6.87 -1.40 -1.93
N LEU A 144 5.70 -1.65 -1.38
CA LEU A 144 5.19 -2.98 -1.10
C LEU A 144 4.08 -3.33 -2.08
N THR A 145 4.14 -4.54 -2.64
CA THR A 145 3.11 -5.05 -3.55
C THR A 145 2.52 -6.32 -2.97
N GLY A 146 1.20 -6.35 -2.83
CA GLY A 146 0.44 -7.50 -2.39
C GLY A 146 -0.37 -8.10 -3.55
N LEU A 147 -0.26 -9.41 -3.76
CA LEU A 147 -1.11 -10.20 -4.65
C LEU A 147 -2.14 -10.94 -3.80
N TYR A 148 -3.41 -10.78 -4.12
CA TYR A 148 -4.51 -11.57 -3.60
C TYR A 148 -4.91 -12.63 -4.61
N GLN A 149 -5.03 -13.87 -4.16
CA GLN A 149 -5.55 -14.98 -4.95
C GLN A 149 -6.69 -15.66 -4.18
N PRO A 150 -7.92 -15.63 -4.71
CA PRO A 150 -9.07 -16.27 -4.07
C PRO A 150 -8.81 -17.74 -3.74
N GLY A 151 -9.16 -18.15 -2.52
CA GLY A 151 -8.98 -19.53 -2.05
C GLY A 151 -7.53 -19.95 -1.77
N GLN A 152 -6.52 -19.11 -2.07
CA GLN A 152 -5.12 -19.44 -1.86
C GLN A 152 -4.48 -18.64 -0.72
N GLY A 153 -4.70 -17.33 -0.70
CA GLY A 153 -4.09 -16.46 0.29
C GLY A 153 -3.50 -15.19 -0.30
N LEU A 154 -2.45 -14.67 0.31
CA LEU A 154 -1.74 -13.49 -0.15
C LEU A 154 -0.24 -13.74 -0.31
N ARG A 155 0.40 -12.98 -1.21
CA ARG A 155 1.85 -12.95 -1.41
C ARG A 155 2.31 -11.51 -1.41
N LEU A 156 3.49 -11.25 -0.86
CA LEU A 156 4.05 -9.90 -0.71
C LEU A 156 5.42 -9.79 -1.37
N TRP A 157 5.66 -8.62 -1.96
CA TRP A 157 6.95 -8.24 -2.56
C TRP A 157 7.36 -6.84 -2.12
N ARG A 158 8.68 -6.65 -2.08
CA ARG A 158 9.36 -5.35 -2.04
C ARG A 158 10.04 -5.16 -3.39
N GLY A 159 9.50 -4.28 -4.23
CA GLY A 159 9.95 -4.20 -5.62
C GLY A 159 9.87 -5.54 -6.34
N GLN A 160 11.01 -6.12 -6.72
CA GLN A 160 11.12 -7.45 -7.36
C GLN A 160 11.38 -8.59 -6.36
N GLN A 161 11.70 -8.27 -5.10
CA GLN A 161 12.03 -9.26 -4.07
C GLN A 161 10.77 -9.81 -3.42
N ALA A 162 10.56 -11.12 -3.49
CA ALA A 162 9.52 -11.78 -2.72
C ALA A 162 9.85 -11.74 -1.22
N LEU A 163 8.89 -11.32 -0.41
CA LEU A 163 8.99 -11.25 1.05
C LEU A 163 8.43 -12.51 1.71
N GLY A 164 7.33 -13.05 1.17
CA GLY A 164 6.68 -14.23 1.71
C GLY A 164 5.24 -14.38 1.22
N ALA A 165 4.60 -15.43 1.73
CA ALA A 165 3.22 -15.77 1.46
C ALA A 165 2.51 -16.10 2.78
N ILE A 166 1.20 -15.88 2.81
CA ILE A 166 0.31 -16.34 3.86
C ILE A 166 -0.81 -17.13 3.19
N ASP A 167 -0.82 -18.44 3.41
CA ASP A 167 -1.77 -19.38 2.82
C ASP A 167 -3.00 -19.52 3.75
N ASP A 168 -3.62 -18.37 4.07
CA ASP A 168 -4.87 -18.25 4.82
C ASP A 168 -5.84 -17.39 3.97
N PRO A 169 -6.82 -18.03 3.27
CA PRO A 169 -7.73 -17.32 2.38
C PRO A 169 -8.63 -16.31 3.11
N GLU A 170 -9.00 -16.57 4.37
CA GLU A 170 -9.83 -15.64 5.14
C GLU A 170 -9.02 -14.41 5.55
N LEU A 171 -7.81 -14.60 6.09
CA LEU A 171 -6.92 -13.51 6.40
C LEU A 171 -6.65 -12.67 5.15
N ALA A 172 -6.29 -13.31 4.03
CA ALA A 172 -6.01 -12.61 2.79
C ALA A 172 -7.19 -11.75 2.32
N ARG A 173 -8.40 -12.30 2.28
CA ARG A 173 -9.60 -11.57 1.90
C ARG A 173 -9.84 -10.36 2.82
N ARG A 174 -9.73 -10.54 4.13
CA ARG A 174 -9.92 -9.45 5.10
C ARG A 174 -8.77 -8.42 5.05
N PHE A 175 -7.55 -8.85 4.80
CA PHE A 175 -6.40 -7.97 4.63
C PHE A 175 -6.60 -7.02 3.44
N PHE A 176 -6.96 -7.54 2.25
CA PHE A 176 -7.27 -6.67 1.11
C PHE A 176 -8.57 -5.89 1.31
N GLY A 177 -9.47 -6.38 2.13
CA GLY A 177 -10.68 -5.68 2.58
C GLY A 177 -10.40 -4.40 3.35
N ILE A 178 -9.21 -4.19 3.92
CA ILE A 178 -8.79 -2.93 4.54
C ILE A 178 -8.99 -1.76 3.55
N TRP A 179 -8.72 -1.98 2.27
CA TRP A 179 -8.88 -0.98 1.21
C TRP A 179 -10.17 -1.13 0.40
N LEU A 180 -10.69 -2.35 0.26
CA LEU A 180 -11.73 -2.67 -0.73
C LEU A 180 -13.11 -2.97 -0.13
N SER A 181 -13.18 -3.28 1.17
CA SER A 181 -14.45 -3.52 1.84
C SER A 181 -15.29 -2.24 1.94
N PRO A 182 -16.62 -2.33 1.84
CA PRO A 182 -17.51 -1.22 2.18
C PRO A 182 -17.36 -0.71 3.63
N ARG A 183 -16.77 -1.53 4.51
CA ARG A 183 -16.50 -1.20 5.93
C ARG A 183 -15.10 -0.63 6.18
N THR A 184 -14.36 -0.26 5.13
CA THR A 184 -13.05 0.40 5.28
C THR A 184 -13.16 1.70 6.07
N SER A 185 -12.13 2.04 6.84
CA SER A 185 -12.01 3.35 7.50
C SER A 185 -11.75 4.50 6.52
N GLU A 186 -11.38 4.16 5.26
CA GLU A 186 -10.96 5.11 4.23
C GLU A 186 -11.85 5.03 2.97
N PRO A 187 -13.15 5.41 3.05
CA PRO A 187 -14.08 5.27 1.93
C PRO A 187 -13.69 6.11 0.71
N GLY A 188 -13.01 7.25 0.92
CA GLY A 188 -12.49 8.09 -0.16
C GLY A 188 -11.38 7.39 -0.96
N LEU A 189 -10.44 6.74 -0.25
CA LEU A 189 -9.39 5.96 -0.89
C LEU A 189 -9.97 4.74 -1.62
N ARG A 190 -10.93 4.04 -1.01
CA ARG A 190 -11.64 2.95 -1.65
C ARG A 190 -12.28 3.39 -2.96
N SER A 191 -13.00 4.51 -2.94
CA SER A 191 -13.66 5.04 -4.15
C SER A 191 -12.63 5.36 -5.24
N ALA A 192 -11.48 5.93 -4.90
CA ALA A 192 -10.41 6.24 -5.84
C ALA A 192 -9.77 4.98 -6.44
N LEU A 193 -9.59 3.91 -5.63
CA LEU A 193 -9.04 2.64 -6.09
C LEU A 193 -10.01 1.88 -7.02
N LEU A 194 -11.31 2.02 -6.81
CA LEU A 194 -12.35 1.33 -7.58
C LEU A 194 -12.88 2.17 -8.75
N ALA A 195 -12.42 3.42 -8.91
CA ALA A 195 -12.79 4.27 -10.02
C ALA A 195 -12.08 3.78 -11.29
N ARG A 196 -12.78 3.04 -12.16
CA ARG A 196 -12.24 2.66 -13.48
C ARG A 196 -11.77 3.91 -14.22
N ARG A 197 -10.49 3.96 -14.59
CA ARG A 197 -9.98 5.05 -15.43
C ARG A 197 -10.65 4.99 -16.81
N PRO A 198 -11.15 6.12 -17.34
CA PRO A 198 -11.59 6.19 -18.73
C PRO A 198 -10.40 5.85 -19.62
N GLY A 199 -10.49 4.78 -20.41
CA GLY A 199 -9.42 4.34 -21.32
C GLY A 199 -8.78 3.00 -20.99
N ALA A 200 -9.08 2.36 -19.86
CA ALA A 200 -8.82 0.94 -19.66
C ALA A 200 -9.94 0.15 -20.36
N GLY A 201 -9.90 0.14 -21.69
CA GLY A 201 -10.77 -0.71 -22.51
C GLY A 201 -10.36 -2.18 -22.38
N PRO A 202 -11.28 -3.11 -22.74
CA PRO A 202 -10.99 -4.53 -22.75
C PRO A 202 -9.85 -4.88 -23.67
#